data_cb5c6a6c091f2878f9308c797bb8e4b0
#
_entry.id   cb5c6a6c091f2878f9308c797bb8e4b0
#
_cell.length_a   1.000
_cell.length_b   1.000
_cell.length_c   1.000
_cell.angle_alpha   90.00
_cell.angle_beta   90.00
_cell.angle_gamma   90.00
#
_symmetry.space_group_name_H-M   'P 1'
#
loop_
_entity.id
_entity.type
_entity.pdbx_description
1 polymer ?
#
loop_
_entity_poly.entity_id
_entity_poly.type
_entity_poly.pdbx_seq_one_letter_code
_entity_poly.pdbx_strand_id
1 'polypeptide(L)'
;MDAVAVSMAEGMQEPNMKPKRSLMLSGTFGFFQFIMPVLGFALVGTVFGFAKVLMKYVSAISTILLLYLSIKMFYSAYLKFRNKETEELQGNLMFQAIGTSVDALSLGFTFSHYSLGRVFLASFIIGIVTFFLCQIGIFIGKKFGTLFSGKADLLGGVILLLVIFLF
;
A
#
# COMPACT_ATOMS: atom_id res chain seq x y z
N MET A 1 3.21 -5.16 -4.25
CA MET A 1 3.45 -4.02 -5.18
C MET A 1 2.55 -2.81 -4.87
N ASP A 2 1.40 -3.02 -4.27
CA ASP A 2 0.38 -2.00 -3.97
C ASP A 2 0.89 -0.87 -3.06
N ALA A 3 1.73 -1.19 -2.07
CA ALA A 3 2.33 -0.20 -1.16
C ALA A 3 3.16 0.85 -1.91
N VAL A 4 3.87 0.47 -2.99
CA VAL A 4 4.68 1.39 -3.80
C VAL A 4 3.76 2.31 -4.61
N ALA A 5 2.71 1.77 -5.22
CA ALA A 5 1.74 2.54 -6.00
C ALA A 5 1.02 3.56 -5.10
N VAL A 6 0.58 3.14 -3.90
CA VAL A 6 -0.04 4.02 -2.92
C VAL A 6 0.94 5.09 -2.42
N SER A 7 2.20 4.71 -2.14
CA SER A 7 3.25 5.65 -1.73
C SER A 7 3.55 6.69 -2.83
N MET A 8 3.55 6.27 -4.08
CA MET A 8 3.72 7.18 -5.23
C MET A 8 2.52 8.14 -5.34
N ALA A 9 1.31 7.63 -5.18
CA ALA A 9 0.09 8.43 -5.19
C ALA A 9 0.07 9.48 -4.07
N GLU A 10 0.44 9.10 -2.84
CA GLU A 10 0.58 10.03 -1.71
C GLU A 10 1.67 11.11 -1.99
N GLY A 11 2.80 10.71 -2.58
CA GLY A 11 3.84 11.65 -3.01
C GLY A 11 3.35 12.65 -4.07
N MET A 12 2.46 12.23 -4.97
CA MET A 12 1.85 13.11 -5.97
C MET A 12 0.84 14.07 -5.36
N GLN A 13 0.08 13.63 -4.36
CA GLN A 13 -0.89 14.49 -3.65
C GLN A 13 -0.21 15.55 -2.80
N GLU A 14 0.93 15.23 -2.19
CA GLU A 14 1.69 16.14 -1.34
C GLU A 14 3.14 16.30 -1.83
N PRO A 15 3.37 17.10 -2.89
CA PRO A 15 4.72 17.31 -3.43
C PRO A 15 5.71 17.88 -2.41
N ASN A 16 5.22 18.72 -1.48
CA ASN A 16 5.98 19.35 -0.42
C ASN A 16 6.01 18.54 0.89
N MET A 17 5.67 17.24 0.83
CA MET A 17 5.70 16.35 2.00
C MET A 17 7.03 16.43 2.74
N LYS A 18 6.97 16.67 4.07
CA LYS A 18 8.16 16.74 4.92
C LYS A 18 8.89 15.39 4.97
N PRO A 19 10.23 15.37 5.07
CA PRO A 19 11.00 14.13 5.13
C PRO A 19 10.54 13.18 6.26
N LYS A 20 10.18 13.74 7.41
CA LYS A 20 9.66 12.96 8.55
C LYS A 20 8.38 12.20 8.19
N ARG A 21 7.47 12.81 7.44
CA ARG A 21 6.23 12.15 7.00
C ARG A 21 6.50 11.08 5.96
N SER A 22 7.42 11.35 5.02
CA SER A 22 7.86 10.35 4.04
C SER A 22 8.45 9.11 4.72
N LEU A 23 9.33 9.31 5.72
CA LEU A 23 9.92 8.24 6.53
C LEU A 23 8.86 7.47 7.33
N MET A 24 7.91 8.18 7.93
CA MET A 24 6.82 7.54 8.68
C MET A 24 5.93 6.70 7.76
N LEU A 25 5.60 7.21 6.58
CA LEU A 25 4.75 6.52 5.60
C LEU A 25 5.42 5.23 5.10
N SER A 26 6.65 5.33 4.59
CA SER A 26 7.39 4.15 4.12
C SER A 26 7.75 3.18 5.25
N GLY A 27 8.03 3.69 6.46
CA GLY A 27 8.27 2.87 7.64
C GLY A 27 7.03 2.05 8.03
N THR A 28 5.85 2.67 7.98
CA THR A 28 4.58 1.98 8.25
C THR A 28 4.33 0.89 7.21
N PHE A 29 4.47 1.18 5.91
CA PHE A 29 4.32 0.15 4.87
C PHE A 29 5.33 -0.98 5.01
N GLY A 30 6.61 -0.67 5.25
CA GLY A 30 7.65 -1.68 5.48
C GLY A 30 7.37 -2.55 6.70
N PHE A 31 6.91 -1.95 7.79
CA PHE A 31 6.55 -2.67 9.01
C PHE A 31 5.38 -3.64 8.77
N PHE A 32 4.31 -3.20 8.13
CA PHE A 32 3.19 -4.08 7.82
C PHE A 32 3.57 -5.18 6.82
N GLN A 33 4.42 -4.89 5.85
CA GLN A 33 4.94 -5.89 4.91
C GLN A 33 5.89 -6.91 5.58
N PHE A 34 6.53 -6.55 6.68
CA PHE A 34 7.28 -7.48 7.52
C PHE A 34 6.36 -8.33 8.38
N ILE A 35 5.40 -7.71 9.10
CA ILE A 35 4.62 -8.42 10.12
C ILE A 35 3.55 -9.34 9.51
N MET A 36 2.98 -8.98 8.35
CA MET A 36 1.89 -9.75 7.73
C MET A 36 2.30 -11.16 7.30
N PRO A 37 3.46 -11.42 6.65
CA PRO A 37 3.87 -12.79 6.36
C PRO A 37 4.13 -13.62 7.63
N VAL A 38 4.67 -12.99 8.69
CA VAL A 38 4.88 -13.65 9.98
C VAL A 38 3.54 -14.07 10.60
N LEU A 39 2.54 -13.17 10.57
CA LEU A 39 1.19 -13.49 11.05
C LEU A 39 0.54 -14.58 10.18
N GLY A 40 0.69 -14.50 8.85
CA GLY A 40 0.18 -15.51 7.94
C GLY A 40 0.76 -16.89 8.24
N PHE A 41 2.06 -16.98 8.47
CA PHE A 41 2.73 -18.22 8.88
C PHE A 41 2.20 -18.75 10.22
N ALA A 42 2.04 -17.89 11.23
CA ALA A 42 1.51 -18.26 12.54
C ALA A 42 0.07 -18.79 12.44
N LEU A 43 -0.75 -18.19 11.59
CA LEU A 43 -2.14 -18.62 11.37
C LEU A 43 -2.23 -20.01 10.74
N VAL A 44 -1.30 -20.39 9.87
CA VAL A 44 -1.28 -21.75 9.29
C VAL A 44 -1.06 -22.81 10.34
N GLY A 45 -0.19 -22.54 11.32
CA GLY A 45 0.09 -23.49 12.42
C GLY A 45 -1.10 -23.74 13.34
N THR A 46 -2.04 -22.79 13.42
CA THR A 46 -3.15 -22.83 14.37
C THR A 46 -4.48 -23.27 13.76
N VAL A 47 -4.75 -22.93 12.47
CA VAL A 47 -6.08 -23.15 11.87
C VAL A 47 -5.98 -23.45 10.36
N PHE A 48 -5.54 -24.67 10.01
CA PHE A 48 -5.36 -25.09 8.61
C PHE A 48 -6.62 -24.89 7.71
N GLY A 49 -7.82 -25.07 8.27
CA GLY A 49 -9.09 -24.88 7.53
C GLY A 49 -9.43 -23.42 7.24
N PHE A 50 -9.09 -22.51 8.16
CA PHE A 50 -9.41 -21.10 8.06
C PHE A 50 -8.48 -20.36 7.08
N ALA A 51 -7.23 -20.80 6.98
CA ALA A 51 -6.25 -20.23 6.05
C ALA A 51 -6.70 -20.34 4.59
N LYS A 52 -7.29 -21.47 4.17
CA LYS A 52 -7.83 -21.66 2.81
C LYS A 52 -8.99 -20.72 2.49
N VAL A 53 -9.87 -20.50 3.46
CA VAL A 53 -11.02 -19.60 3.31
C VAL A 53 -10.52 -18.15 3.25
N LEU A 54 -9.57 -17.80 4.11
CA LEU A 54 -9.00 -16.45 4.14
C LEU A 54 -8.29 -16.10 2.83
N MET A 55 -7.48 -17.02 2.27
CA MET A 55 -6.80 -16.81 0.98
C MET A 55 -7.76 -16.48 -0.15
N LYS A 56 -8.96 -17.05 -0.16
CA LYS A 56 -9.98 -16.77 -1.19
C LYS A 56 -10.45 -15.30 -1.14
N TYR A 57 -10.48 -14.70 0.05
CA TYR A 57 -11.00 -13.33 0.23
C TYR A 57 -9.90 -12.26 0.28
N VAL A 58 -8.65 -12.64 0.54
CA VAL A 58 -7.51 -11.71 0.61
C VAL A 58 -7.39 -10.87 -0.66
N SER A 59 -7.39 -11.49 -1.83
CA SER A 59 -7.29 -10.79 -3.11
C SER A 59 -8.47 -9.83 -3.33
N ALA A 60 -9.70 -10.27 -3.00
CA ALA A 60 -10.88 -9.42 -3.12
C ALA A 60 -10.81 -8.20 -2.19
N ILE A 61 -10.34 -8.38 -0.96
CA ILE A 61 -10.20 -7.29 0.03
C ILE A 61 -9.17 -6.26 -0.47
N SER A 62 -8.00 -6.69 -0.94
CA SER A 62 -6.98 -5.80 -1.52
C SER A 62 -7.53 -5.02 -2.71
N THR A 63 -8.21 -5.69 -3.64
CA THR A 63 -8.80 -5.05 -4.82
C THR A 63 -9.84 -4.00 -4.44
N ILE A 64 -10.75 -4.31 -3.51
CA ILE A 64 -11.77 -3.37 -3.02
C ILE A 64 -11.11 -2.14 -2.39
N LEU A 65 -10.03 -2.32 -1.65
CA LEU A 65 -9.35 -1.24 -0.97
C LEU A 65 -8.59 -0.33 -1.93
N LEU A 66 -7.92 -0.90 -2.94
CA LEU A 66 -7.29 -0.12 -4.01
C LEU A 66 -8.33 0.63 -4.84
N LEU A 67 -9.48 0.00 -5.11
CA LEU A 67 -10.60 0.66 -5.80
C LEU A 67 -11.13 1.84 -4.98
N TYR A 68 -11.31 1.66 -3.68
CA TYR A 68 -11.71 2.74 -2.78
C TYR A 68 -10.72 3.91 -2.81
N LEU A 69 -9.41 3.64 -2.73
CA LEU A 69 -8.36 4.65 -2.81
C LEU A 69 -8.37 5.38 -4.15
N SER A 70 -8.53 4.63 -5.25
CA SER A 70 -8.62 5.20 -6.60
C SER A 70 -9.82 6.13 -6.74
N ILE A 71 -11.00 5.71 -6.32
CA ILE A 71 -12.23 6.54 -6.34
C ILE A 71 -12.04 7.80 -5.50
N LYS A 72 -11.43 7.68 -4.33
CA LYS A 72 -11.13 8.80 -3.45
C LYS A 72 -10.21 9.82 -4.12
N MET A 73 -9.18 9.38 -4.86
CA MET A 73 -8.29 10.26 -5.60
C MET A 73 -9.01 10.96 -6.76
N PHE A 74 -9.87 10.26 -7.50
CA PHE A 74 -10.70 10.89 -8.54
C PHE A 74 -11.66 11.92 -7.96
N TYR A 75 -12.26 11.64 -6.81
CA TYR A 75 -13.13 12.58 -6.12
C TYR A 75 -12.38 13.83 -5.67
N SER A 76 -11.16 13.66 -5.12
CA SER A 76 -10.28 14.79 -4.77
C SER A 76 -9.94 15.63 -6.01
N ALA A 77 -9.57 14.99 -7.13
CA ALA A 77 -9.31 15.67 -8.39
C ALA A 77 -10.52 16.48 -8.84
N TYR A 78 -11.72 15.90 -8.82
CA TYR A 78 -12.96 16.57 -9.21
C TYR A 78 -13.26 17.80 -8.35
N LEU A 79 -13.06 17.71 -7.03
CA LEU A 79 -13.27 18.84 -6.12
C LEU A 79 -12.27 19.98 -6.36
N LYS A 80 -10.99 19.67 -6.59
CA LYS A 80 -9.96 20.65 -6.93
C LYS A 80 -10.27 21.36 -8.24
N PHE A 81 -10.82 20.66 -9.24
CA PHE A 81 -11.29 21.29 -10.48
C PHE A 81 -12.44 22.28 -10.27
N ARG A 82 -13.25 22.08 -9.22
CA ARG A 82 -14.37 22.99 -8.88
C ARG A 82 -13.99 24.12 -7.93
N ASN A 83 -12.72 24.38 -7.67
CA ASN A 83 -12.23 25.40 -6.71
C ASN A 83 -12.90 25.29 -5.30
N LYS A 84 -13.31 24.10 -4.89
CA LYS A 84 -13.73 23.87 -3.52
C LYS A 84 -12.49 23.50 -2.72
N GLU A 85 -12.27 24.22 -1.59
CA GLU A 85 -11.25 23.83 -0.62
C GLU A 85 -11.49 22.37 -0.23
N THR A 86 -10.61 21.51 -0.66
CA THR A 86 -10.57 20.14 -0.16
C THR A 86 -9.77 20.19 1.12
N GLU A 87 -10.43 20.02 2.28
CA GLU A 87 -9.71 19.41 3.40
C GLU A 87 -8.96 18.22 2.85
N GLU A 88 -7.65 18.17 3.08
CA GLU A 88 -6.81 17.06 2.62
C GLU A 88 -7.50 15.77 3.07
N LEU A 89 -8.06 15.04 2.12
CA LEU A 89 -8.66 13.72 2.34
C LEU A 89 -7.53 12.73 2.62
N GLN A 90 -6.74 13.03 3.68
CA GLN A 90 -5.69 12.14 4.15
C GLN A 90 -6.34 10.83 4.56
N GLY A 91 -6.13 9.80 3.76
CA GLY A 91 -6.52 8.46 4.15
C GLY A 91 -5.81 8.10 5.45
N ASN A 92 -6.50 7.41 6.36
CA ASN A 92 -5.84 6.89 7.54
C ASN A 92 -4.67 5.99 7.09
N LEU A 93 -3.43 6.41 7.35
CA LEU A 93 -2.21 5.73 6.95
C LEU A 93 -2.20 4.26 7.38
N MET A 94 -2.72 3.97 8.58
CA MET A 94 -2.82 2.59 9.06
C MET A 94 -3.76 1.75 8.20
N PHE A 95 -4.89 2.32 7.81
CA PHE A 95 -5.85 1.61 6.97
C PHE A 95 -5.28 1.30 5.58
N GLN A 96 -4.56 2.25 4.99
CA GLN A 96 -3.85 2.05 3.72
C GLN A 96 -2.76 0.97 3.86
N ALA A 97 -1.95 1.02 4.93
CA ALA A 97 -0.86 0.08 5.15
C ALA A 97 -1.37 -1.34 5.40
N ILE A 98 -2.42 -1.51 6.20
CA ILE A 98 -3.04 -2.81 6.41
C ILE A 98 -3.57 -3.35 5.08
N GLY A 99 -4.32 -2.55 4.35
CA GLY A 99 -4.94 -3.00 3.12
C GLY A 99 -3.98 -3.38 2.02
N THR A 100 -2.88 -2.62 1.84
CA THR A 100 -1.84 -2.93 0.86
C THR A 100 -0.93 -4.08 1.28
N SER A 101 -1.01 -4.53 2.52
CA SER A 101 -0.19 -5.64 3.05
C SER A 101 -0.99 -6.93 3.26
N VAL A 102 -2.28 -6.95 2.91
CA VAL A 102 -3.12 -8.15 3.03
C VAL A 102 -2.64 -9.25 2.07
N ASP A 103 -2.09 -8.90 0.91
CA ASP A 103 -1.45 -9.84 -0.02
C ASP A 103 -0.21 -10.49 0.60
N ALA A 104 0.55 -9.76 1.40
CA ALA A 104 1.72 -10.28 2.13
C ALA A 104 1.34 -11.32 3.18
N LEU A 105 0.14 -11.25 3.74
CA LEU A 105 -0.38 -12.29 4.65
C LEU A 105 -0.48 -13.65 3.93
N SER A 106 -0.87 -13.66 2.65
CA SER A 106 -0.95 -14.89 1.86
C SER A 106 0.43 -15.51 1.59
N LEU A 107 1.50 -14.71 1.50
CA LEU A 107 2.87 -15.21 1.43
C LEU A 107 3.24 -16.01 2.70
N GLY A 108 2.76 -15.59 3.87
CA GLY A 108 2.96 -16.32 5.11
C GLY A 108 2.39 -17.73 5.04
N PHE A 109 1.26 -17.93 4.36
CA PHE A 109 0.70 -19.27 4.15
C PHE A 109 1.58 -20.15 3.26
N THR A 110 2.24 -19.59 2.25
CA THR A 110 3.17 -20.33 1.39
C THR A 110 4.44 -20.74 2.14
N PHE A 111 4.79 -20.03 3.20
CA PHE A 111 5.93 -20.31 4.05
C PHE A 111 5.70 -21.43 5.05
N SER A 112 4.55 -22.11 5.04
CA SER A 112 4.18 -23.18 6.00
C SER A 112 5.20 -24.32 6.10
N HIS A 113 6.00 -24.56 5.06
CA HIS A 113 7.04 -25.58 5.01
C HIS A 113 8.43 -25.10 5.45
N TYR A 114 8.57 -23.82 5.78
CA TYR A 114 9.85 -23.24 6.19
C TYR A 114 9.99 -23.22 7.72
N SER A 115 11.24 -23.22 8.19
CA SER A 115 11.52 -23.01 9.61
C SER A 115 11.25 -21.55 10.00
N LEU A 116 10.85 -21.34 11.26
CA LEU A 116 10.57 -20.00 11.84
C LEU A 116 11.66 -18.97 11.52
N GLY A 117 12.94 -19.36 11.65
CA GLY A 117 14.05 -18.44 11.35
C GLY A 117 14.11 -17.99 9.89
N ARG A 118 13.79 -18.89 8.96
CA ARG A 118 13.76 -18.54 7.51
C ARG A 118 12.57 -17.64 7.19
N VAL A 119 11.42 -17.88 7.79
CA VAL A 119 10.24 -17.02 7.61
C VAL A 119 10.51 -15.62 8.12
N PHE A 120 11.10 -15.51 9.31
CA PHE A 120 11.44 -14.23 9.90
C PHE A 120 12.45 -13.46 9.05
N LEU A 121 13.50 -14.12 8.56
CA LEU A 121 14.51 -13.51 7.68
C LEU A 121 13.90 -13.04 6.36
N ALA A 122 13.09 -13.89 5.71
CA ALA A 122 12.42 -13.53 4.46
C ALA A 122 11.48 -12.34 4.65
N SER A 123 10.65 -12.35 5.70
CA SER A 123 9.73 -11.26 6.02
C SER A 123 10.49 -9.95 6.32
N PHE A 124 11.62 -10.04 7.03
CA PHE A 124 12.46 -8.88 7.32
C PHE A 124 13.04 -8.25 6.06
N ILE A 125 13.54 -9.08 5.13
CA ILE A 125 14.01 -8.61 3.82
C ILE A 125 12.88 -7.94 3.05
N ILE A 126 11.68 -8.54 3.01
CA ILE A 126 10.49 -7.96 2.34
C ILE A 126 10.16 -6.58 2.93
N GLY A 127 10.16 -6.45 4.25
CA GLY A 127 9.88 -5.18 4.92
C GLY A 127 10.90 -4.09 4.57
N ILE A 128 12.19 -4.41 4.59
CA ILE A 128 13.28 -3.48 4.22
C ILE A 128 13.16 -3.07 2.76
N VAL A 129 13.00 -4.02 1.85
CA VAL A 129 12.88 -3.73 0.41
C VAL A 129 11.65 -2.86 0.17
N THR A 130 10.52 -3.15 0.79
CA THR A 130 9.31 -2.33 0.68
C THR A 130 9.54 -0.92 1.18
N PHE A 131 10.22 -0.75 2.32
CA PHE A 131 10.57 0.57 2.83
C PHE A 131 11.31 1.42 1.79
N PHE A 132 12.37 0.87 1.18
CA PHE A 132 13.15 1.59 0.17
C PHE A 132 12.35 1.84 -1.11
N LEU A 133 11.57 0.87 -1.56
CA LEU A 133 10.72 1.03 -2.73
C LEU A 133 9.65 2.11 -2.52
N CYS A 134 9.03 2.17 -1.33
CA CYS A 134 8.09 3.22 -0.98
C CYS A 134 8.75 4.60 -0.94
N GLN A 135 9.99 4.71 -0.43
CA GLN A 135 10.74 5.97 -0.48
C GLN A 135 11.00 6.43 -1.92
N ILE A 136 11.37 5.52 -2.80
CA ILE A 136 11.55 5.81 -4.22
C ILE A 136 10.20 6.21 -4.84
N GLY A 137 9.12 5.48 -4.52
CA GLY A 137 7.76 5.80 -4.97
C GLY A 137 7.32 7.21 -4.57
N ILE A 138 7.52 7.59 -3.30
CA ILE A 138 7.23 8.95 -2.81
C ILE A 138 8.07 9.99 -3.56
N PHE A 139 9.37 9.74 -3.73
CA PHE A 139 10.26 10.66 -4.44
C PHE A 139 9.81 10.90 -5.89
N ILE A 140 9.49 9.83 -6.60
CA ILE A 140 8.95 9.89 -7.96
C ILE A 140 7.59 10.63 -7.94
N GLY A 141 6.71 10.26 -7.02
CA GLY A 141 5.39 10.88 -6.86
C GLY A 141 5.49 12.39 -6.65
N LYS A 142 6.37 12.87 -5.77
CA LYS A 142 6.62 14.30 -5.54
C LYS A 142 7.04 15.02 -6.83
N LYS A 143 7.95 14.43 -7.59
CA LYS A 143 8.45 15.01 -8.84
C LYS A 143 7.32 15.13 -9.88
N PHE A 144 6.51 14.09 -10.01
CA PHE A 144 5.34 14.14 -10.90
C PHE A 144 4.26 15.09 -10.37
N GLY A 145 4.04 15.15 -9.06
CA GLY A 145 3.09 16.08 -8.43
C GLY A 145 3.43 17.54 -8.70
N THR A 146 4.71 17.91 -8.68
CA THR A 146 5.16 19.27 -9.03
C THR A 146 5.02 19.58 -10.52
N LEU A 147 5.29 18.61 -11.40
CA LEU A 147 5.20 18.77 -12.86
C LEU A 147 3.75 18.91 -13.33
N PHE A 148 2.82 18.22 -12.69
CA PHE A 148 1.40 18.17 -13.05
C PHE A 148 0.51 18.84 -12.00
N SER A 149 0.95 19.99 -11.45
CA SER A 149 0.18 20.72 -10.44
C SER A 149 -1.26 20.95 -10.90
N GLY A 150 -2.22 20.49 -10.13
CA GLY A 150 -3.66 20.51 -10.44
C GLY A 150 -4.23 19.21 -11.07
N LYS A 151 -3.41 18.32 -11.65
CA LYS A 151 -3.83 17.02 -12.19
C LYS A 151 -3.18 15.81 -11.49
N ALA A 152 -2.41 16.05 -10.44
CA ALA A 152 -1.67 15.02 -9.73
C ALA A 152 -2.60 13.94 -9.14
N ASP A 153 -3.73 14.33 -8.58
CA ASP A 153 -4.72 13.40 -8.01
C ASP A 153 -5.37 12.51 -9.09
N LEU A 154 -5.59 13.09 -10.28
CA LEU A 154 -6.14 12.34 -11.42
C LEU A 154 -5.14 11.29 -11.90
N LEU A 155 -3.86 11.65 -12.02
CA LEU A 155 -2.80 10.71 -12.40
C LEU A 155 -2.61 9.60 -11.35
N GLY A 156 -2.61 9.95 -10.07
CA GLY A 156 -2.51 8.96 -8.99
C GLY A 156 -3.69 7.98 -9.00
N GLY A 157 -4.92 8.47 -9.21
CA GLY A 157 -6.10 7.63 -9.36
C GLY A 157 -6.00 6.68 -10.57
N VAL A 158 -5.48 7.15 -11.70
CA VAL A 158 -5.24 6.32 -12.89
C VAL A 158 -4.18 5.25 -12.62
N ILE A 159 -3.08 5.59 -11.93
CA ILE A 159 -2.05 4.61 -11.56
C ILE A 159 -2.62 3.51 -10.70
N LEU A 160 -3.42 3.85 -9.68
CA LEU A 160 -4.07 2.85 -8.82
C LEU A 160 -5.05 1.97 -9.59
N LEU A 161 -5.82 2.53 -10.53
CA LEU A 161 -6.69 1.74 -11.43
C LEU A 161 -5.89 0.80 -12.31
N LEU A 162 -4.78 1.25 -12.89
CA LEU A 162 -3.91 0.40 -13.70
C LEU A 162 -3.35 -0.78 -12.90
N VAL A 163 -2.96 -0.54 -11.64
CA VAL A 163 -2.49 -1.62 -10.75
C VAL A 163 -3.61 -2.65 -10.54
N ILE A 164 -4.85 -2.23 -10.29
CA ILE A 164 -6.00 -3.14 -10.14
C ILE A 164 -6.24 -3.97 -11.40
N PHE A 165 -6.05 -3.37 -12.59
CA PHE A 165 -6.32 -4.06 -13.85
C PHE A 165 -5.20 -5.02 -14.26
N LEU A 166 -3.96 -4.78 -13.79
CA LEU A 166 -2.79 -5.62 -14.08
C LEU A 166 -2.65 -6.81 -13.13
N PHE A 167 -3.30 -6.79 -11.98
CA PHE A 167 -3.26 -7.83 -10.94
C PHE A 167 -4.64 -8.43 -10.66
#